data_0af6c52dcca2d42dcda1997eaeb1b607
#
_entry.id   0af6c52dcca2d42dcda1997eaeb1b607
#
_cell.length_a   1.000
_cell.length_b   1.000
_cell.length_c   1.000
_cell.angle_alpha   90.00
_cell.angle_beta   90.00
_cell.angle_gamma   90.00
#
_symmetry.space_group_name_H-M   'P 1'
#
loop_
_entity.id
_entity.type
_entity.pdbx_description
1 polymer ?
#
loop_
_entity_poly.entity_id
_entity_poly.type
_entity_poly.pdbx_seq_one_letter_code
_entity_poly.pdbx_strand_id
1 'polypeptide(L)'
;MTRTPGTTSTTAPTTFEEALELLAGARDPQAAFGPYDGTPEACLRAANRTYRLLARLLHPDTAPADRRTEAAAAFTRLGELWNRYQQDITGVTGRQVVITTKRRVYSVGEERASGDIATLYKVSYRAEDDGEARALLKMPRSVTDNDLMEREATALERIAREGDPEYTDYVPRLVESFRYRDAATGTERRANVIERVRGFRSLTEVQEAYPDGLDARDVAWMWRRLLVAVGYAHRAGVVHGAITPDHVLIHPHRHGLVLVDWCYSVLLDDSASGVAGARPDAILRAKAVEHVPAMIDRHADLYPPEIPGKQPPETSTDVYMATACITALLASDAPKPLLRFARGCSLPAPARRPHDAWKLLGELDELLGKLYGPRRFRPFAMPTRRDPKSGGAGAGARTPKATKAAKTTKAPKAPRTSKPADVTTPVDSAKAPKATEK
;
A
#
# COMPACT_ATOMS: atom_id res chain seq x y z
N MET A 1 -25.78 58.27 4.94
CA MET A 1 -24.50 57.91 5.60
C MET A 1 -24.33 56.40 5.51
N THR A 2 -23.71 55.95 4.45
CA THR A 2 -23.41 54.54 4.18
C THR A 2 -22.03 54.22 4.72
N ARG A 3 -21.98 53.34 5.71
CA ARG A 3 -20.72 52.80 6.26
C ARG A 3 -20.09 51.87 5.28
N THR A 4 -18.92 52.20 4.75
CA THR A 4 -18.01 51.35 4.01
C THR A 4 -17.44 50.29 4.96
N PRO A 5 -17.37 48.98 4.60
CA PRO A 5 -16.71 48.01 5.44
C PRO A 5 -15.20 48.21 5.33
N GLY A 6 -14.55 48.36 6.49
CA GLY A 6 -13.11 48.56 6.61
C GLY A 6 -12.34 47.34 6.16
N THR A 7 -11.40 47.59 5.29
CA THR A 7 -10.31 46.66 4.92
C THR A 7 -9.44 46.41 6.15
N THR A 8 -9.62 45.30 6.84
CA THR A 8 -8.68 44.84 7.87
C THR A 8 -7.41 44.38 7.16
N SER A 9 -6.38 45.23 7.20
CA SER A 9 -5.01 44.84 6.86
C SER A 9 -4.54 43.82 7.89
N THR A 10 -4.68 42.53 7.59
CA THR A 10 -4.20 41.48 8.46
C THR A 10 -2.69 41.42 8.32
N THR A 11 -1.97 41.93 9.32
CA THR A 11 -0.52 41.77 9.47
C THR A 11 -0.22 40.25 9.52
N ALA A 12 0.86 39.81 8.85
CA ALA A 12 1.26 38.40 8.89
C ALA A 12 1.56 37.99 10.35
N PRO A 13 1.13 36.79 10.78
CA PRO A 13 1.35 36.31 12.15
C PRO A 13 2.86 36.16 12.42
N THR A 14 3.26 36.57 13.61
CA THR A 14 4.66 36.54 14.06
C THR A 14 4.89 35.57 15.23
N THR A 15 3.79 35.17 15.89
CA THR A 15 3.82 34.29 17.07
C THR A 15 3.00 33.02 16.82
N PHE A 16 3.21 32.02 17.68
CA PHE A 16 2.45 30.77 17.68
C PHE A 16 0.97 31.02 17.94
N GLU A 17 0.64 31.93 18.89
CA GLU A 17 -0.73 32.32 19.26
C GLU A 17 -1.45 32.97 18.09
N GLU A 18 -0.84 33.93 17.44
CA GLU A 18 -1.42 34.64 16.28
C GLU A 18 -1.64 33.65 15.11
N ALA A 19 -0.77 32.70 14.93
CA ALA A 19 -0.92 31.65 13.91
C ALA A 19 -2.10 30.70 14.23
N LEU A 20 -2.29 30.32 15.50
CA LEU A 20 -3.43 29.53 15.95
C LEU A 20 -4.75 30.26 15.74
N GLU A 21 -4.83 31.55 16.17
CA GLU A 21 -6.02 32.38 16.01
C GLU A 21 -6.39 32.53 14.53
N LEU A 22 -5.41 32.79 13.67
CA LEU A 22 -5.62 32.89 12.23
C LEU A 22 -6.25 31.61 11.67
N LEU A 23 -5.70 30.44 12.02
CA LEU A 23 -6.24 29.16 11.54
C LEU A 23 -7.59 28.82 12.16
N ALA A 24 -7.81 29.14 13.42
CA ALA A 24 -9.10 28.96 14.10
C ALA A 24 -10.21 29.82 13.48
N GLY A 25 -9.87 31.04 13.06
CA GLY A 25 -10.77 31.96 12.38
C GLY A 25 -10.99 31.68 10.90
N ALA A 26 -10.08 30.94 10.26
CA ALA A 26 -10.15 30.65 8.83
C ALA A 26 -11.26 29.63 8.53
N ARG A 27 -12.36 30.10 7.95
CA ARG A 27 -13.50 29.27 7.52
C ARG A 27 -13.27 28.64 6.14
N ASP A 28 -12.47 29.26 5.32
CA ASP A 28 -12.10 28.84 3.96
C ASP A 28 -10.61 29.09 3.70
N PRO A 29 -10.05 28.49 2.63
CA PRO A 29 -8.63 28.63 2.33
C PRO A 29 -8.19 30.08 2.03
N GLN A 30 -9.06 30.92 1.48
CA GLN A 30 -8.71 32.32 1.15
C GLN A 30 -8.50 33.16 2.42
N ALA A 31 -9.23 32.85 3.49
CA ALA A 31 -9.05 33.50 4.78
C ALA A 31 -7.65 33.23 5.38
N ALA A 32 -7.05 32.09 5.10
CA ALA A 32 -5.71 31.75 5.57
C ALA A 32 -4.59 32.23 4.62
N PHE A 33 -4.80 32.16 3.29
CA PHE A 33 -3.74 32.34 2.31
C PHE A 33 -3.91 33.52 1.36
N GLY A 34 -5.01 34.25 1.47
CA GLY A 34 -5.35 35.38 0.63
C GLY A 34 -6.27 35.03 -0.55
N PRO A 35 -6.86 36.07 -1.18
CA PRO A 35 -7.83 35.92 -2.26
C PRO A 35 -7.19 35.33 -3.54
N TYR A 36 -8.04 34.82 -4.43
CA TYR A 36 -7.63 34.29 -5.74
C TYR A 36 -7.52 35.41 -6.80
N ASP A 37 -6.91 36.53 -6.42
CA ASP A 37 -6.78 37.71 -7.29
C ASP A 37 -5.47 37.65 -8.07
N GLY A 38 -5.54 37.36 -9.36
CA GLY A 38 -4.39 37.31 -10.26
C GLY A 38 -4.20 35.96 -10.97
N THR A 39 -3.00 35.73 -11.47
CA THR A 39 -2.71 34.43 -12.11
C THR A 39 -2.54 33.33 -11.03
N PRO A 40 -2.92 32.10 -11.35
CA PRO A 40 -2.76 30.96 -10.41
C PRO A 40 -1.35 30.86 -9.84
N GLU A 41 -0.33 31.09 -10.68
CA GLU A 41 1.07 31.04 -10.28
C GLU A 41 1.43 32.17 -9.30
N ALA A 42 0.85 33.38 -9.46
CA ALA A 42 1.06 34.50 -8.57
C ALA A 42 0.39 34.24 -7.19
N CYS A 43 -0.85 33.76 -7.23
CA CYS A 43 -1.60 33.40 -6.02
C CYS A 43 -0.90 32.28 -5.24
N LEU A 44 -0.47 31.20 -5.92
CA LEU A 44 0.28 30.10 -5.29
C LEU A 44 1.61 30.56 -4.71
N ARG A 45 2.35 31.46 -5.39
CA ARG A 45 3.61 32.02 -4.82
C ARG A 45 3.36 32.85 -3.56
N ALA A 46 2.30 33.64 -3.54
CA ALA A 46 1.92 34.44 -2.36
C ALA A 46 1.51 33.53 -1.20
N ALA A 47 0.57 32.63 -1.46
CA ALA A 47 0.05 31.68 -0.49
C ALA A 47 1.12 30.74 0.09
N ASN A 48 2.09 30.33 -0.71
CA ASN A 48 3.21 29.48 -0.26
C ASN A 48 4.11 30.21 0.76
N ARG A 49 4.30 31.54 0.62
CA ARG A 49 5.03 32.31 1.64
C ARG A 49 4.30 32.27 2.98
N THR A 50 3.00 32.46 2.97
CA THR A 50 2.15 32.39 4.17
C THR A 50 2.15 30.97 4.74
N TYR A 51 2.00 29.94 3.91
CA TYR A 51 2.08 28.55 4.34
C TYR A 51 3.38 28.23 5.06
N ARG A 52 4.52 28.62 4.50
CA ARG A 52 5.84 28.38 5.12
C ARG A 52 6.03 29.10 6.45
N LEU A 53 5.47 30.30 6.55
CA LEU A 53 5.48 31.05 7.81
C LEU A 53 4.67 30.34 8.88
N LEU A 54 3.42 29.99 8.57
CA LEU A 54 2.52 29.28 9.47
C LEU A 54 3.08 27.89 9.84
N ALA A 55 3.61 27.15 8.87
CA ALA A 55 4.21 25.84 9.11
C ALA A 55 5.39 25.91 10.09
N ARG A 56 6.20 26.96 10.02
CA ARG A 56 7.31 27.17 10.96
C ARG A 56 6.81 27.51 12.36
N LEU A 57 5.80 28.37 12.47
CA LEU A 57 5.25 28.81 13.75
C LEU A 57 4.47 27.68 14.47
N LEU A 58 3.81 26.80 13.71
CA LEU A 58 2.93 25.76 14.23
C LEU A 58 3.55 24.36 14.23
N HIS A 59 4.86 24.25 13.93
CA HIS A 59 5.50 22.93 13.89
C HIS A 59 5.50 22.30 15.28
N PRO A 60 5.03 21.03 15.45
CA PRO A 60 4.95 20.37 16.76
C PRO A 60 6.30 20.29 17.50
N ASP A 61 7.41 20.18 16.76
CA ASP A 61 8.75 20.07 17.35
C ASP A 61 9.26 21.39 17.92
N THR A 62 8.75 22.53 17.42
CA THR A 62 9.14 23.87 17.89
C THR A 62 8.12 24.47 18.87
N ALA A 63 6.97 23.83 19.03
CA ALA A 63 5.93 24.28 19.96
C ALA A 63 6.32 24.02 21.42
N PRO A 64 5.82 24.83 22.38
CA PRO A 64 5.97 24.56 23.81
C PRO A 64 5.51 23.14 24.17
N ALA A 65 6.21 22.49 25.11
CA ALA A 65 5.99 21.08 25.42
C ALA A 65 4.56 20.76 25.86
N ASP A 66 3.89 21.68 26.55
CA ASP A 66 2.51 21.61 27.04
C ASP A 66 1.47 21.84 25.93
N ARG A 67 1.89 22.39 24.75
CA ARG A 67 1.01 22.73 23.64
C ARG A 67 1.25 21.91 22.36
N ARG A 68 2.07 20.87 22.41
CA ARG A 68 2.39 20.04 21.24
C ARG A 68 1.18 19.39 20.58
N THR A 69 0.20 18.96 21.37
CA THR A 69 -1.04 18.37 20.84
C THR A 69 -1.85 19.39 20.07
N GLU A 70 -1.94 20.61 20.55
CA GLU A 70 -2.62 21.72 19.89
C GLU A 70 -1.89 22.14 18.61
N ALA A 71 -0.56 22.18 18.66
CA ALA A 71 0.28 22.45 17.49
C ALA A 71 0.09 21.38 16.41
N ALA A 72 0.05 20.11 16.77
CA ALA A 72 -0.19 19.01 15.82
C ALA A 72 -1.57 19.11 15.15
N ALA A 73 -2.61 19.43 15.90
CA ALA A 73 -3.96 19.65 15.37
C ALA A 73 -4.00 20.86 14.40
N ALA A 74 -3.37 21.97 14.80
CA ALA A 74 -3.27 23.16 13.97
C ALA A 74 -2.45 22.91 12.69
N PHE A 75 -1.36 22.17 12.79
CA PHE A 75 -0.54 21.80 11.63
C PHE A 75 -1.28 20.88 10.64
N THR A 76 -2.10 19.96 11.14
CA THR A 76 -2.98 19.13 10.31
C THR A 76 -4.00 20.00 9.57
N ARG A 77 -4.67 20.91 10.30
CA ARG A 77 -5.62 21.86 9.70
C ARG A 77 -4.98 22.79 8.68
N LEU A 78 -3.75 23.25 8.94
CA LEU A 78 -2.97 24.04 7.97
C LEU A 78 -2.77 23.27 6.66
N GLY A 79 -2.43 22.00 6.75
CA GLY A 79 -2.27 21.10 5.59
C GLY A 79 -3.59 20.93 4.80
N GLU A 80 -4.72 20.75 5.49
CA GLU A 80 -6.04 20.65 4.87
C GLU A 80 -6.43 21.92 4.11
N LEU A 81 -6.27 23.08 4.74
CA LEU A 81 -6.58 24.39 4.12
C LEU A 81 -5.64 24.65 2.93
N TRP A 82 -4.38 24.28 3.03
CA TRP A 82 -3.41 24.41 1.94
C TRP A 82 -3.78 23.54 0.73
N ASN A 83 -4.14 22.28 0.96
CA ASN A 83 -4.57 21.38 -0.11
C ASN A 83 -5.84 21.91 -0.81
N ARG A 84 -6.80 22.43 -0.04
CA ARG A 84 -8.02 23.03 -0.61
C ARG A 84 -7.70 24.31 -1.39
N TYR A 85 -6.82 25.17 -0.88
CA TYR A 85 -6.40 26.39 -1.61
C TYR A 85 -5.78 26.06 -2.96
N GLN A 86 -4.91 25.04 -3.01
CA GLN A 86 -4.33 24.57 -4.25
C GLN A 86 -5.37 23.97 -5.21
N GLN A 87 -6.32 23.19 -4.68
CA GLN A 87 -7.42 22.63 -5.46
C GLN A 87 -8.34 23.72 -6.03
N ASP A 88 -8.70 24.71 -5.23
CA ASP A 88 -9.57 25.80 -5.66
C ASP A 88 -8.91 26.64 -6.76
N ILE A 89 -7.63 26.96 -6.65
CA ILE A 89 -6.88 27.71 -7.69
C ILE A 89 -6.72 26.86 -8.96
N THR A 90 -6.40 25.59 -8.85
CA THR A 90 -6.23 24.70 -10.00
C THR A 90 -7.57 24.32 -10.63
N GLY A 91 -8.62 24.18 -9.80
CA GLY A 91 -9.98 23.87 -10.23
C GLY A 91 -10.66 25.01 -10.99
N VAL A 92 -10.43 26.27 -10.60
CA VAL A 92 -10.96 27.48 -11.28
C VAL A 92 -10.41 27.62 -12.70
N THR A 93 -9.21 27.08 -12.96
CA THR A 93 -8.59 27.22 -14.29
C THR A 93 -8.93 26.12 -15.27
N GLY A 94 -9.60 25.04 -14.84
CA GLY A 94 -9.88 23.88 -15.71
C GLY A 94 -8.64 23.27 -16.36
N ARG A 95 -7.45 23.69 -15.93
CA ARG A 95 -6.18 23.19 -16.47
C ARG A 95 -5.89 21.84 -15.85
N GLN A 96 -6.07 20.81 -16.63
CA GLN A 96 -5.54 19.48 -16.33
C GLN A 96 -4.03 19.62 -16.11
N VAL A 97 -3.55 19.23 -14.92
CA VAL A 97 -2.11 19.22 -14.64
C VAL A 97 -1.46 18.19 -15.55
N VAL A 98 -0.53 18.66 -16.39
CA VAL A 98 0.20 17.80 -17.32
C VAL A 98 1.66 17.76 -16.90
N ILE A 99 2.19 16.55 -16.72
CA ILE A 99 3.61 16.33 -16.46
C ILE A 99 4.22 15.71 -17.72
N THR A 100 5.19 16.40 -18.31
CA THR A 100 5.95 15.90 -19.45
C THR A 100 7.30 15.41 -19.00
N THR A 101 7.60 14.15 -19.27
CA THR A 101 8.90 13.53 -19.07
C THR A 101 9.61 13.34 -20.42
N LYS A 102 10.81 12.78 -20.41
CA LYS A 102 11.50 12.40 -21.65
C LYS A 102 10.82 11.27 -22.42
N ARG A 103 10.00 10.47 -21.74
CA ARG A 103 9.38 9.27 -22.32
C ARG A 103 7.88 9.43 -22.56
N ARG A 104 7.17 10.17 -21.71
CA ARG A 104 5.69 10.20 -21.72
C ARG A 104 5.14 11.55 -21.28
N VAL A 105 3.88 11.75 -21.63
CA VAL A 105 3.07 12.87 -21.14
C VAL A 105 1.97 12.30 -20.27
N TYR A 106 1.92 12.75 -19.02
CA TYR A 106 0.95 12.29 -18.00
C TYR A 106 -0.08 13.38 -17.76
N SER A 107 -1.35 13.05 -17.94
CA SER A 107 -2.48 13.86 -17.49
C SER A 107 -2.80 13.48 -16.04
N VAL A 108 -2.52 14.40 -15.12
CA VAL A 108 -2.72 14.17 -13.67
C VAL A 108 -4.15 14.53 -13.30
N GLY A 109 -4.87 13.58 -12.73
CA GLY A 109 -6.22 13.73 -12.23
C GLY A 109 -6.27 13.91 -10.72
N GLU A 110 -7.40 13.50 -10.13
CA GLU A 110 -7.67 13.64 -8.71
C GLU A 110 -6.73 12.80 -7.82
N GLU A 111 -6.56 13.25 -6.58
CA GLU A 111 -5.92 12.49 -5.52
C GLU A 111 -6.69 11.19 -5.26
N ARG A 112 -5.97 10.09 -5.15
CA ARG A 112 -6.53 8.77 -4.84
C ARG A 112 -6.39 8.43 -3.37
N ALA A 113 -5.25 8.74 -2.79
CA ALA A 113 -4.90 8.48 -1.40
C ALA A 113 -3.70 9.34 -0.99
N SER A 114 -3.60 9.66 0.28
CA SER A 114 -2.44 10.28 0.90
C SER A 114 -1.93 9.41 2.04
N GLY A 115 -0.66 9.05 1.99
CA GLY A 115 0.05 8.32 3.04
C GLY A 115 1.00 9.24 3.82
N ASP A 116 1.82 8.64 4.67
CA ASP A 116 2.76 9.38 5.53
C ASP A 116 3.86 10.07 4.72
N ILE A 117 4.41 9.39 3.69
CA ILE A 117 5.55 9.87 2.89
C ILE A 117 5.15 10.36 1.50
N ALA A 118 4.01 9.93 0.94
CA ALA A 118 3.63 10.24 -0.43
C ALA A 118 2.13 10.40 -0.63
N THR A 119 1.77 11.16 -1.64
CA THR A 119 0.41 11.27 -2.16
C THR A 119 0.31 10.55 -3.50
N LEU A 120 -0.77 9.81 -3.70
CA LEU A 120 -1.09 9.07 -4.93
C LEU A 120 -2.13 9.82 -5.74
N TYR A 121 -1.82 10.13 -7.00
CA TYR A 121 -2.73 10.74 -7.95
C TYR A 121 -3.08 9.76 -9.06
N LYS A 122 -4.32 9.80 -9.53
CA LYS A 122 -4.71 9.10 -10.75
C LYS A 122 -4.05 9.78 -11.93
N VAL A 123 -3.44 9.02 -12.84
CA VAL A 123 -2.88 9.56 -14.09
C VAL A 123 -3.34 8.73 -15.27
N SER A 124 -3.47 9.41 -16.43
CA SER A 124 -3.58 8.77 -17.73
C SER A 124 -2.42 9.20 -18.62
N TYR A 125 -2.03 8.30 -19.53
CA TYR A 125 -0.97 8.53 -20.51
C TYR A 125 -1.21 7.65 -21.73
N ARG A 126 -0.57 7.99 -22.86
CA ARG A 126 -0.60 7.16 -24.06
C ARG A 126 0.37 5.99 -23.92
N ALA A 127 -0.13 4.77 -24.05
CA ALA A 127 0.68 3.55 -24.04
C ALA A 127 1.40 3.36 -25.40
N GLU A 128 2.27 2.37 -25.48
CA GLU A 128 3.05 2.08 -26.70
C GLU A 128 2.19 1.60 -27.86
N ASP A 129 1.02 1.01 -27.58
CA ASP A 129 -0.01 0.60 -28.54
C ASP A 129 -0.98 1.73 -28.94
N ASP A 130 -0.64 2.98 -28.64
CA ASP A 130 -1.45 4.18 -28.84
C ASP A 130 -2.77 4.23 -28.04
N GLY A 131 -3.02 3.25 -27.17
CA GLY A 131 -4.16 3.24 -26.26
C GLY A 131 -3.99 4.19 -25.07
N GLU A 132 -5.11 4.59 -24.45
CA GLU A 132 -5.08 5.30 -23.17
C GLU A 132 -4.82 4.33 -22.03
N ALA A 133 -3.67 4.46 -21.38
CA ALA A 133 -3.33 3.71 -20.17
C ALA A 133 -3.58 4.55 -18.92
N ARG A 134 -3.90 3.87 -17.80
CA ARG A 134 -4.18 4.50 -16.50
C ARG A 134 -3.26 3.92 -15.43
N ALA A 135 -2.65 4.81 -14.66
CA ALA A 135 -1.70 4.48 -13.61
C ALA A 135 -1.93 5.32 -12.36
N LEU A 136 -1.05 5.18 -11.38
CA LEU A 136 -0.94 6.04 -10.20
C LEU A 136 0.40 6.74 -10.22
N LEU A 137 0.38 8.06 -10.06
CA LEU A 137 1.56 8.88 -9.81
C LEU A 137 1.74 8.97 -8.30
N LYS A 138 2.85 8.45 -7.80
CA LYS A 138 3.28 8.56 -6.40
C LYS A 138 4.26 9.71 -6.29
N MET A 139 3.86 10.74 -5.54
CA MET A 139 4.63 11.96 -5.34
C MET A 139 5.01 12.09 -3.87
N PRO A 140 6.29 12.25 -3.51
CA PRO A 140 6.68 12.41 -2.12
C PRO A 140 6.13 13.73 -1.55
N ARG A 141 5.71 13.71 -0.29
CA ARG A 141 5.21 14.91 0.41
C ARG A 141 6.33 15.86 0.77
N SER A 142 7.49 15.32 1.12
CA SER A 142 8.72 16.06 1.40
C SER A 142 9.81 15.71 0.39
N VAL A 143 10.73 16.65 0.15
CA VAL A 143 11.96 16.39 -0.61
C VAL A 143 12.90 15.44 0.12
N THR A 144 12.79 15.36 1.43
CA THR A 144 13.53 14.40 2.26
C THR A 144 13.17 12.95 1.95
N ASP A 145 12.00 12.71 1.34
CA ASP A 145 11.50 11.38 1.00
C ASP A 145 11.86 10.95 -0.45
N ASN A 146 12.70 11.75 -1.14
CA ASN A 146 13.12 11.43 -2.51
C ASN A 146 13.92 10.12 -2.59
N ASP A 147 14.70 9.81 -1.56
CA ASP A 147 15.47 8.57 -1.44
C ASP A 147 14.55 7.35 -1.29
N LEU A 148 13.43 7.50 -0.59
CA LEU A 148 12.41 6.46 -0.46
C LEU A 148 11.73 6.17 -1.80
N MET A 149 11.47 7.22 -2.61
CA MET A 149 10.95 7.04 -3.98
C MET A 149 11.99 6.35 -4.90
N GLU A 150 13.27 6.69 -4.76
CA GLU A 150 14.34 6.02 -5.50
C GLU A 150 14.46 4.55 -5.13
N ARG A 151 14.34 4.26 -3.85
CA ARG A 151 14.37 2.91 -3.31
C ARG A 151 13.24 2.04 -3.87
N GLU A 152 12.00 2.56 -3.86
CA GLU A 152 10.86 1.87 -4.48
C GLU A 152 11.11 1.57 -5.96
N ALA A 153 11.58 2.55 -6.73
CA ALA A 153 11.87 2.35 -8.14
C ALA A 153 12.94 1.27 -8.35
N THR A 154 14.03 1.32 -7.59
CA THR A 154 15.13 0.36 -7.68
C THR A 154 14.68 -1.06 -7.32
N ALA A 155 13.86 -1.20 -6.27
CA ALA A 155 13.33 -2.50 -5.86
C ALA A 155 12.41 -3.10 -6.94
N LEU A 156 11.46 -2.31 -7.44
CA LEU A 156 10.53 -2.77 -8.49
C LEU A 156 11.25 -3.11 -9.81
N GLU A 157 12.25 -2.31 -10.20
CA GLU A 157 13.08 -2.61 -11.37
C GLU A 157 13.90 -3.90 -11.19
N ARG A 158 14.46 -4.15 -10.00
CA ARG A 158 15.18 -5.37 -9.70
C ARG A 158 14.27 -6.59 -9.72
N ILE A 159 13.10 -6.52 -9.08
CA ILE A 159 12.11 -7.60 -9.08
C ILE A 159 11.65 -7.89 -10.51
N ALA A 160 11.38 -6.88 -11.33
CA ALA A 160 10.96 -7.07 -12.72
C ALA A 160 12.05 -7.69 -13.60
N ARG A 161 13.33 -7.42 -13.34
CA ARG A 161 14.46 -7.93 -14.12
C ARG A 161 14.87 -9.33 -13.72
N GLU A 162 14.87 -9.63 -12.43
CA GLU A 162 15.46 -10.86 -11.86
C GLU A 162 14.41 -11.84 -11.33
N GLY A 163 13.16 -11.38 -11.16
CA GLY A 163 12.07 -12.21 -10.69
C GLY A 163 11.50 -13.13 -11.78
N ASP A 164 10.88 -14.23 -11.34
CA ASP A 164 10.21 -15.17 -12.23
C ASP A 164 8.96 -14.53 -12.86
N PRO A 165 8.84 -14.49 -14.20
CA PRO A 165 7.70 -13.87 -14.90
C PRO A 165 6.32 -14.41 -14.50
N GLU A 166 6.22 -15.64 -13.97
CA GLU A 166 4.97 -16.24 -13.50
C GLU A 166 4.34 -15.47 -12.33
N TYR A 167 5.16 -14.74 -11.54
CA TYR A 167 4.71 -14.08 -10.31
C TYR A 167 4.65 -12.56 -10.39
N THR A 168 4.74 -11.96 -11.58
CA THR A 168 4.74 -10.50 -11.78
C THR A 168 3.49 -9.82 -11.25
N ASP A 169 2.34 -10.50 -11.22
CA ASP A 169 1.07 -9.98 -10.73
C ASP A 169 1.03 -9.73 -9.20
N TYR A 170 2.06 -10.19 -8.46
CA TYR A 170 2.14 -10.03 -7.01
C TYR A 170 2.76 -8.70 -6.56
N VAL A 171 3.32 -7.93 -7.47
CA VAL A 171 3.88 -6.60 -7.23
C VAL A 171 3.39 -5.61 -8.30
N PRO A 172 3.27 -4.31 -7.99
CA PRO A 172 2.87 -3.35 -9.01
C PRO A 172 4.01 -3.13 -10.01
N ARG A 173 3.68 -3.02 -11.30
CA ARG A 173 4.67 -2.69 -12.32
C ARG A 173 5.04 -1.21 -12.23
N LEU A 174 6.32 -0.90 -12.19
CA LEU A 174 6.83 0.46 -12.37
C LEU A 174 6.73 0.85 -13.85
N VAL A 175 5.99 1.91 -14.15
CA VAL A 175 5.84 2.46 -15.51
C VAL A 175 6.99 3.40 -15.81
N GLU A 176 7.30 4.31 -14.89
CA GLU A 176 8.41 5.26 -14.99
C GLU A 176 8.75 5.83 -13.62
N SER A 177 10.05 6.10 -13.38
CA SER A 177 10.52 6.92 -12.27
C SER A 177 11.28 8.11 -12.84
N PHE A 178 10.95 9.33 -12.37
CA PHE A 178 11.54 10.56 -12.90
C PHE A 178 11.66 11.63 -11.82
N ARG A 179 12.50 12.65 -12.10
CA ARG A 179 12.58 13.84 -11.28
C ARG A 179 11.63 14.90 -11.83
N TYR A 180 10.78 15.41 -10.97
CA TYR A 180 9.84 16.48 -11.25
C TYR A 180 10.28 17.75 -10.51
N ARG A 181 10.46 18.84 -11.25
CA ARG A 181 10.72 20.14 -10.69
C ARG A 181 9.44 20.96 -10.66
N ASP A 182 8.99 21.26 -9.47
CA ASP A 182 7.82 22.12 -9.25
C ASP A 182 8.16 23.54 -9.71
N ALA A 183 7.42 24.03 -10.73
CA ALA A 183 7.68 25.35 -11.32
C ALA A 183 7.42 26.51 -10.35
N ALA A 184 6.49 26.34 -9.38
CA ALA A 184 6.13 27.38 -8.43
C ALA A 184 7.14 27.50 -7.28
N THR A 185 7.65 26.38 -6.80
CA THR A 185 8.56 26.31 -5.65
C THR A 185 10.03 26.14 -6.02
N GLY A 186 10.32 25.73 -7.26
CA GLY A 186 11.65 25.34 -7.71
C GLY A 186 12.15 24.02 -7.09
N THR A 187 11.31 23.35 -6.31
CA THR A 187 11.65 22.15 -5.56
C THR A 187 11.68 20.95 -6.48
N GLU A 188 12.74 20.13 -6.39
CA GLU A 188 12.86 18.89 -7.16
C GLU A 188 12.41 17.70 -6.30
N ARG A 189 11.43 16.96 -6.81
CA ARG A 189 10.90 15.74 -6.20
C ARG A 189 11.09 14.56 -7.15
N ARG A 190 11.37 13.38 -6.60
CA ARG A 190 11.35 12.14 -7.36
C ARG A 190 9.95 11.55 -7.32
N ALA A 191 9.40 11.28 -8.48
CA ALA A 191 8.05 10.73 -8.63
C ALA A 191 8.10 9.35 -9.30
N ASN A 192 7.24 8.45 -8.87
CA ASN A 192 7.07 7.13 -9.47
C ASN A 192 5.68 7.02 -10.09
N VAL A 193 5.61 6.56 -11.33
CA VAL A 193 4.36 6.13 -11.95
C VAL A 193 4.30 4.61 -11.87
N ILE A 194 3.30 4.11 -11.16
CA ILE A 194 3.09 2.69 -10.90
C ILE A 194 1.75 2.23 -11.45
N GLU A 195 1.66 0.97 -11.81
CA GLU A 195 0.44 0.37 -12.29
C GLU A 195 -0.71 0.48 -11.27
N ARG A 196 -1.90 0.77 -11.78
CA ARG A 196 -3.10 0.84 -10.96
C ARG A 196 -3.78 -0.51 -10.87
N VAL A 197 -3.76 -1.13 -9.68
CA VAL A 197 -4.55 -2.32 -9.37
C VAL A 197 -6.02 -1.95 -9.11
N ARG A 198 -6.96 -2.71 -9.67
CA ARG A 198 -8.41 -2.43 -9.58
C ARG A 198 -9.14 -3.55 -8.86
N GLY A 199 -10.12 -3.20 -8.03
CA GLY A 199 -10.93 -4.18 -7.30
C GLY A 199 -10.25 -4.75 -6.07
N PHE A 200 -9.07 -4.23 -5.71
CA PHE A 200 -8.34 -4.65 -4.52
C PHE A 200 -8.77 -3.85 -3.28
N ARG A 201 -8.58 -4.46 -2.12
CA ARG A 201 -8.79 -3.92 -0.78
C ARG A 201 -7.56 -4.15 0.06
N SER A 202 -7.18 -3.20 0.92
CA SER A 202 -6.10 -3.41 1.88
C SER A 202 -6.53 -4.35 3.00
N LEU A 203 -5.58 -4.98 3.68
CA LEU A 203 -5.92 -5.77 4.87
C LEU A 203 -6.47 -4.87 6.00
N THR A 204 -6.13 -3.58 6.03
CA THR A 204 -6.78 -2.59 6.93
C THR A 204 -8.27 -2.51 6.64
N GLU A 205 -8.67 -2.35 5.37
CA GLU A 205 -10.10 -2.37 5.00
C GLU A 205 -10.79 -3.69 5.35
N VAL A 206 -10.05 -4.81 5.28
CA VAL A 206 -10.56 -6.12 5.71
C VAL A 206 -10.76 -6.18 7.21
N GLN A 207 -9.81 -5.71 8.01
CA GLN A 207 -9.92 -5.63 9.48
C GLN A 207 -11.09 -4.74 9.92
N GLU A 208 -11.25 -3.58 9.28
CA GLU A 208 -12.40 -2.69 9.53
C GLU A 208 -13.75 -3.36 9.20
N ALA A 209 -13.79 -4.18 8.14
CA ALA A 209 -15.00 -4.87 7.71
C ALA A 209 -15.34 -6.09 8.58
N TYR A 210 -14.35 -6.68 9.25
CA TYR A 210 -14.45 -7.88 10.07
C TYR A 210 -13.75 -7.69 11.43
N PRO A 211 -14.30 -6.84 12.32
CA PRO A 211 -13.67 -6.50 13.60
C PRO A 211 -13.53 -7.71 14.56
N ASP A 212 -14.39 -8.72 14.41
CA ASP A 212 -14.31 -9.97 15.20
C ASP A 212 -13.35 -11.01 14.61
N GLY A 213 -12.65 -10.65 13.52
CA GLY A 213 -11.76 -11.53 12.77
C GLY A 213 -12.47 -12.43 11.75
N LEU A 214 -11.68 -13.18 11.02
CA LEU A 214 -12.10 -14.04 9.92
C LEU A 214 -11.94 -15.53 10.27
N ASP A 215 -12.76 -16.35 9.62
CA ASP A 215 -12.54 -17.81 9.58
C ASP A 215 -11.12 -18.11 9.08
N ALA A 216 -10.40 -18.98 9.78
CA ALA A 216 -9.01 -19.31 9.47
C ALA A 216 -8.80 -19.84 8.03
N ARG A 217 -9.83 -20.41 7.37
CA ARG A 217 -9.78 -20.84 5.98
C ARG A 217 -9.76 -19.66 5.00
N ASP A 218 -10.41 -18.55 5.35
CA ASP A 218 -10.37 -17.32 4.55
C ASP A 218 -9.02 -16.62 4.74
N VAL A 219 -8.49 -16.58 5.96
CA VAL A 219 -7.14 -16.08 6.24
C VAL A 219 -6.06 -16.93 5.57
N ALA A 220 -6.26 -18.25 5.49
CA ALA A 220 -5.28 -19.19 4.91
C ALA A 220 -4.96 -18.89 3.45
N TRP A 221 -5.94 -18.56 2.61
CA TRP A 221 -5.65 -18.23 1.21
C TRP A 221 -4.89 -16.90 1.08
N MET A 222 -5.19 -15.91 1.95
CA MET A 222 -4.46 -14.63 1.99
C MET A 222 -3.00 -14.86 2.38
N TRP A 223 -2.75 -15.69 3.41
CA TRP A 223 -1.40 -16.02 3.85
C TRP A 223 -0.57 -16.70 2.76
N ARG A 224 -1.16 -17.70 2.10
CA ARG A 224 -0.51 -18.39 0.97
C ARG A 224 -0.09 -17.40 -0.13
N ARG A 225 -0.99 -16.49 -0.52
CA ARG A 225 -0.70 -15.49 -1.54
C ARG A 225 0.37 -14.50 -1.09
N LEU A 226 0.35 -14.10 0.17
CA LEU A 226 1.36 -13.19 0.72
C LEU A 226 2.74 -13.87 0.75
N LEU A 227 2.82 -15.15 1.12
CA LEU A 227 4.10 -15.90 1.06
C LEU A 227 4.64 -16.04 -0.36
N VAL A 228 3.77 -16.17 -1.37
CA VAL A 228 4.20 -16.13 -2.79
C VAL A 228 4.78 -14.75 -3.13
N ALA A 229 4.12 -13.65 -2.78
CA ALA A 229 4.61 -12.29 -3.03
C ALA A 229 5.98 -12.05 -2.38
N VAL A 230 6.10 -12.44 -1.11
CA VAL A 230 7.34 -12.33 -0.33
C VAL A 230 8.45 -13.20 -0.94
N GLY A 231 8.16 -14.47 -1.23
CA GLY A 231 9.14 -15.40 -1.82
C GLY A 231 9.59 -14.97 -3.23
N TYR A 232 8.69 -14.36 -4.00
CA TYR A 232 9.02 -13.79 -5.31
C TYR A 232 10.05 -12.66 -5.20
N ALA A 233 9.82 -11.70 -4.29
CA ALA A 233 10.75 -10.61 -4.06
C ALA A 233 12.10 -11.08 -3.48
N HIS A 234 12.07 -12.03 -2.55
CA HIS A 234 13.29 -12.58 -1.94
C HIS A 234 14.20 -13.30 -2.95
N ARG A 235 13.61 -13.99 -3.95
CA ARG A 235 14.41 -14.59 -5.05
C ARG A 235 15.10 -13.54 -5.91
N ALA A 236 14.52 -12.35 -6.04
CA ALA A 236 15.16 -11.21 -6.68
C ALA A 236 16.14 -10.46 -5.75
N GLY A 237 16.41 -10.97 -4.55
CA GLY A 237 17.29 -10.32 -3.56
C GLY A 237 16.72 -9.04 -2.99
N VAL A 238 15.39 -8.93 -2.82
CA VAL A 238 14.72 -7.75 -2.28
C VAL A 238 13.92 -8.14 -1.03
N VAL A 239 14.21 -7.48 0.09
CA VAL A 239 13.40 -7.51 1.32
C VAL A 239 12.48 -6.29 1.31
N HIS A 240 11.20 -6.47 1.57
CA HIS A 240 10.21 -5.38 1.57
C HIS A 240 10.39 -4.41 2.75
N GLY A 241 10.65 -4.94 3.93
CA GLY A 241 10.98 -4.18 5.14
C GLY A 241 9.83 -3.42 5.80
N ALA A 242 8.64 -3.38 5.19
CA ALA A 242 7.46 -2.71 5.74
C ALA A 242 6.14 -3.40 5.32
N ILE A 243 6.03 -4.72 5.54
CA ILE A 243 4.79 -5.45 5.29
C ILE A 243 3.80 -5.10 6.39
N THR A 244 2.85 -4.20 6.05
CA THR A 244 1.79 -3.72 6.93
C THR A 244 0.42 -3.99 6.32
N PRO A 245 -0.68 -3.95 7.08
CA PRO A 245 -2.03 -4.15 6.54
C PRO A 245 -2.41 -3.20 5.41
N ASP A 246 -1.86 -1.99 5.38
CA ASP A 246 -2.10 -1.01 4.31
C ASP A 246 -1.37 -1.37 3.00
N HIS A 247 -0.25 -2.09 3.11
CA HIS A 247 0.60 -2.45 1.97
C HIS A 247 0.26 -3.80 1.35
N VAL A 248 -0.59 -4.59 1.99
CA VAL A 248 -1.07 -5.87 1.46
C VAL A 248 -2.47 -5.67 0.89
N LEU A 249 -2.59 -5.72 -0.43
CA LEU A 249 -3.86 -5.55 -1.14
C LEU A 249 -4.37 -6.90 -1.62
N ILE A 250 -5.63 -7.23 -1.33
CA ILE A 250 -6.30 -8.45 -1.79
C ILE A 250 -7.43 -8.17 -2.76
N HIS A 251 -7.63 -9.05 -3.73
CA HIS A 251 -8.82 -9.04 -4.58
C HIS A 251 -9.83 -10.07 -4.06
N PRO A 252 -10.92 -9.65 -3.40
CA PRO A 252 -11.82 -10.56 -2.68
C PRO A 252 -12.36 -11.70 -3.55
N HIS A 253 -12.89 -11.38 -4.73
CA HIS A 253 -13.54 -12.35 -5.59
C HIS A 253 -12.59 -13.29 -6.35
N ARG A 254 -11.36 -12.85 -6.64
CA ARG A 254 -10.38 -13.62 -7.43
C ARG A 254 -9.30 -14.27 -6.58
N HIS A 255 -9.26 -13.97 -5.28
CA HIS A 255 -8.19 -14.38 -4.37
C HIS A 255 -6.80 -13.96 -4.88
N GLY A 256 -6.73 -12.82 -5.56
CA GLY A 256 -5.47 -12.17 -5.91
C GLY A 256 -4.87 -11.46 -4.71
N LEU A 257 -3.56 -11.21 -4.75
CA LEU A 257 -2.85 -10.37 -3.77
C LEU A 257 -1.76 -9.60 -4.49
N VAL A 258 -1.61 -8.32 -4.11
CA VAL A 258 -0.51 -7.47 -4.56
C VAL A 258 0.12 -6.82 -3.33
N LEU A 259 1.45 -6.93 -3.21
CA LEU A 259 2.24 -6.27 -2.19
C LEU A 259 2.75 -4.95 -2.76
N VAL A 260 2.37 -3.83 -2.12
CA VAL A 260 2.64 -2.46 -2.59
C VAL A 260 3.49 -1.68 -1.60
N ASP A 261 3.95 -0.50 -2.00
CA ASP A 261 4.77 0.43 -1.20
C ASP A 261 6.17 -0.12 -0.85
N TRP A 262 7.02 -0.23 -1.87
CA TRP A 262 8.40 -0.72 -1.77
C TRP A 262 9.41 0.35 -1.31
N CYS A 263 8.93 1.46 -0.76
CA CYS A 263 9.76 2.58 -0.31
C CYS A 263 10.74 2.23 0.82
N TYR A 264 10.40 1.22 1.60
CA TYR A 264 11.20 0.79 2.76
C TYR A 264 12.08 -0.42 2.46
N SER A 265 12.09 -0.89 1.21
CA SER A 265 12.80 -2.10 0.81
C SER A 265 14.31 -1.99 0.96
N VAL A 266 14.93 -3.14 1.16
CA VAL A 266 16.39 -3.30 1.24
C VAL A 266 16.83 -4.34 0.23
N LEU A 267 17.87 -4.01 -0.54
CA LEU A 267 18.48 -4.96 -1.46
C LEU A 267 19.49 -5.82 -0.70
N LEU A 268 19.37 -7.13 -0.83
CA LEU A 268 20.35 -8.06 -0.31
C LEU A 268 21.57 -8.10 -1.25
N ASP A 269 22.75 -8.14 -0.69
CA ASP A 269 23.99 -8.24 -1.47
C ASP A 269 24.07 -9.58 -2.22
N ASP A 270 24.46 -9.54 -3.48
CA ASP A 270 24.63 -10.73 -4.34
C ASP A 270 25.76 -11.68 -3.82
N SER A 271 26.64 -11.18 -2.96
CA SER A 271 27.69 -11.96 -2.30
C SER A 271 27.14 -13.04 -1.35
N ALA A 272 25.92 -12.84 -0.83
CA ALA A 272 25.26 -13.82 0.04
C ALA A 272 24.51 -14.93 -0.74
N SER A 273 24.22 -14.71 -2.02
CA SER A 273 23.44 -15.63 -2.86
C SER A 273 24.29 -16.59 -3.71
N GLY A 274 25.63 -16.53 -3.65
CA GLY A 274 26.50 -17.48 -4.35
C GLY A 274 26.51 -17.37 -5.88
N VAL A 275 25.90 -16.34 -6.46
CA VAL A 275 25.90 -16.11 -7.91
C VAL A 275 27.15 -15.35 -8.32
N ALA A 276 28.13 -16.08 -8.85
CA ALA A 276 29.36 -15.51 -9.43
C ALA A 276 29.03 -14.76 -10.72
N GLY A 277 29.13 -13.41 -10.71
CA GLY A 277 28.95 -12.61 -11.93
C GLY A 277 28.59 -11.14 -11.73
N ALA A 278 28.77 -10.58 -10.56
CA ALA A 278 28.49 -9.15 -10.33
C ALA A 278 29.41 -8.24 -11.18
N ARG A 279 28.80 -7.35 -11.99
CA ARG A 279 29.56 -6.37 -12.79
C ARG A 279 30.17 -5.30 -11.90
N PRO A 280 31.40 -4.79 -12.20
CA PRO A 280 32.11 -3.79 -11.37
C PRO A 280 31.36 -2.44 -11.18
N ASP A 281 30.44 -2.10 -12.06
CA ASP A 281 29.60 -0.91 -12.01
C ASP A 281 28.44 -1.00 -11.00
N ALA A 282 28.08 -2.21 -10.58
CA ALA A 282 27.11 -2.44 -9.50
C ALA A 282 27.66 -2.05 -8.11
N ILE A 283 28.97 -2.16 -7.92
CA ILE A 283 29.65 -1.86 -6.63
C ILE A 283 29.58 -0.35 -6.30
N LEU A 284 29.53 0.51 -7.29
CA LEU A 284 29.46 1.98 -7.09
C LEU A 284 28.02 2.48 -6.81
N ARG A 285 26.97 1.68 -7.07
CA ARG A 285 25.57 2.04 -6.83
C ARG A 285 24.99 1.48 -5.54
N ALA A 286 25.55 0.41 -5.02
CA ALA A 286 25.11 -0.21 -3.78
C ALA A 286 25.99 0.30 -2.61
N LYS A 287 25.70 1.49 -2.12
CA LYS A 287 25.78 1.68 -0.68
C LYS A 287 24.61 0.84 -0.15
N ALA A 288 24.88 -0.42 0.16
CA ALA A 288 23.90 -1.32 0.77
C ALA A 288 23.31 -0.57 1.96
N VAL A 289 22.01 -0.34 1.94
CA VAL A 289 21.33 0.20 3.11
C VAL A 289 21.31 -0.95 4.10
N GLU A 290 22.17 -0.85 5.09
CA GLU A 290 22.35 -1.87 6.11
C GLU A 290 21.10 -2.08 6.97
N HIS A 291 20.11 -1.20 6.89
CA HIS A 291 18.88 -1.26 7.69
C HIS A 291 17.67 -0.70 6.93
N VAL A 292 16.47 -1.05 7.40
CA VAL A 292 15.23 -0.45 6.94
C VAL A 292 15.25 1.06 7.24
N PRO A 293 14.98 1.94 6.25
CA PRO A 293 15.22 3.39 6.39
C PRO A 293 14.34 4.06 7.46
N ALA A 294 13.12 3.59 7.64
CA ALA A 294 12.19 4.09 8.64
C ALA A 294 11.15 3.03 9.00
N MET A 295 10.48 3.21 10.11
CA MET A 295 9.30 2.42 10.51
C MET A 295 8.04 3.29 10.33
N ILE A 296 6.92 2.62 10.13
CA ILE A 296 5.61 3.27 10.08
C ILE A 296 5.05 3.25 11.51
N ASP A 297 5.02 4.41 12.15
CA ASP A 297 4.72 4.53 13.59
C ASP A 297 3.40 3.88 14.00
N ARG A 298 2.33 4.03 13.19
CA ARG A 298 1.02 3.43 13.47
C ARG A 298 1.01 1.89 13.43
N HIS A 299 2.08 1.29 12.91
CA HIS A 299 2.27 -0.17 12.80
C HIS A 299 3.56 -0.64 13.47
N ALA A 300 4.08 0.13 14.43
CA ALA A 300 5.35 -0.16 15.11
C ALA A 300 5.37 -1.54 15.79
N ASP A 301 4.23 -2.02 16.25
CA ASP A 301 4.03 -3.33 16.87
C ASP A 301 4.16 -4.53 15.91
N LEU A 302 4.09 -4.29 14.60
CA LEU A 302 4.26 -5.32 13.57
C LEU A 302 5.72 -5.56 13.19
N TYR A 303 6.62 -4.68 13.62
CA TYR A 303 8.04 -4.80 13.30
C TYR A 303 8.76 -5.75 14.25
N PRO A 304 9.61 -6.64 13.74
CA PRO A 304 10.42 -7.50 14.58
C PRO A 304 11.54 -6.69 15.29
N PRO A 305 12.10 -7.22 16.40
CA PRO A 305 13.02 -6.47 17.27
C PRO A 305 14.28 -5.92 16.60
N GLU A 306 14.75 -6.55 15.51
CA GLU A 306 15.94 -6.10 14.77
C GLU A 306 15.72 -4.75 14.09
N ILE A 307 14.47 -4.39 13.71
CA ILE A 307 14.21 -3.16 12.95
C ILE A 307 14.34 -1.92 13.83
N PRO A 308 13.66 -1.78 14.99
CA PRO A 308 13.93 -0.65 15.88
C PRO A 308 15.38 -0.64 16.39
N GLY A 309 16.04 -1.80 16.44
CA GLY A 309 17.46 -1.92 16.75
C GLY A 309 18.41 -1.48 15.63
N LYS A 310 17.88 -1.04 14.46
CA LYS A 310 18.66 -0.66 13.27
C LYS A 310 19.65 -1.73 12.82
N GLN A 311 19.28 -3.00 12.98
CA GLN A 311 20.05 -4.13 12.47
C GLN A 311 19.67 -4.41 11.01
N PRO A 312 20.56 -5.06 10.23
CA PRO A 312 20.25 -5.47 8.87
C PRO A 312 19.02 -6.37 8.83
N PRO A 313 18.04 -6.10 7.94
CA PRO A 313 16.93 -6.99 7.75
C PRO A 313 17.35 -8.21 6.93
N GLU A 314 16.70 -9.32 7.20
CA GLU A 314 16.83 -10.57 6.46
C GLU A 314 15.50 -10.97 5.83
N THR A 315 15.49 -12.02 5.02
CA THR A 315 14.23 -12.59 4.49
C THR A 315 13.26 -12.99 5.60
N SER A 316 13.79 -13.40 6.76
CA SER A 316 13.01 -13.72 7.97
C SER A 316 12.31 -12.52 8.61
N THR A 317 12.75 -11.29 8.33
CA THR A 317 12.09 -10.03 8.74
C THR A 317 10.72 -9.90 8.07
N ASP A 318 10.66 -10.09 6.75
CA ASP A 318 9.40 -10.05 6.00
C ASP A 318 8.47 -11.21 6.39
N VAL A 319 9.02 -12.41 6.66
CA VAL A 319 8.24 -13.55 7.16
C VAL A 319 7.57 -13.21 8.50
N TYR A 320 8.29 -12.55 9.40
CA TYR A 320 7.72 -12.09 10.68
C TYR A 320 6.57 -11.12 10.45
N MET A 321 6.80 -10.05 9.68
CA MET A 321 5.81 -9.00 9.43
C MET A 321 4.59 -9.53 8.67
N ALA A 322 4.80 -10.37 7.65
CA ALA A 322 3.72 -11.03 6.92
C ALA A 322 2.86 -11.90 7.85
N THR A 323 3.50 -12.65 8.75
CA THR A 323 2.79 -13.47 9.74
C THR A 323 2.00 -12.60 10.72
N ALA A 324 2.56 -11.50 11.22
CA ALA A 324 1.88 -10.56 12.10
C ALA A 324 0.62 -9.98 11.45
N CYS A 325 0.72 -9.50 10.19
CA CYS A 325 -0.43 -9.00 9.42
C CYS A 325 -1.55 -10.05 9.29
N ILE A 326 -1.18 -11.28 8.96
CA ILE A 326 -2.14 -12.36 8.74
C ILE A 326 -2.79 -12.84 10.04
N THR A 327 -2.01 -12.97 11.10
CA THR A 327 -2.56 -13.41 12.40
C THR A 327 -3.51 -12.38 13.02
N ALA A 328 -3.33 -11.10 12.73
CA ALA A 328 -4.24 -10.04 13.14
C ALA A 328 -5.63 -10.12 12.48
N LEU A 329 -5.79 -10.94 11.43
CA LEU A 329 -7.09 -11.20 10.78
C LEU A 329 -7.83 -12.41 11.37
N LEU A 330 -7.18 -13.24 12.18
CA LEU A 330 -7.77 -14.48 12.67
C LEU A 330 -8.81 -14.21 13.77
N ALA A 331 -9.97 -14.85 13.66
CA ALA A 331 -10.94 -14.90 14.74
C ALA A 331 -10.37 -15.68 15.96
N SER A 332 -10.97 -15.45 17.12
CA SER A 332 -10.51 -16.01 18.42
C SER A 332 -10.55 -17.54 18.50
N ASP A 333 -11.34 -18.19 17.65
CA ASP A 333 -11.50 -19.64 17.55
C ASP A 333 -10.54 -20.32 16.57
N ALA A 334 -9.54 -19.58 16.07
CA ALA A 334 -8.55 -20.11 15.13
C ALA A 334 -7.86 -21.39 15.67
N PRO A 335 -7.59 -22.39 14.80
CA PRO A 335 -7.03 -23.67 15.22
C PRO A 335 -5.67 -23.53 15.91
N LYS A 336 -5.50 -24.17 17.07
CA LYS A 336 -4.23 -24.16 17.83
C LYS A 336 -2.99 -24.56 17.01
N PRO A 337 -3.04 -25.55 16.08
CA PRO A 337 -1.90 -25.86 15.23
C PRO A 337 -1.49 -24.71 14.34
N LEU A 338 -2.46 -23.95 13.78
CA LEU A 338 -2.19 -22.78 12.94
C LEU A 338 -1.56 -21.66 13.75
N LEU A 339 -2.07 -21.39 14.96
CA LEU A 339 -1.47 -20.40 15.88
C LEU A 339 -0.06 -20.78 16.33
N ARG A 340 0.22 -22.08 16.49
CA ARG A 340 1.57 -22.58 16.80
C ARG A 340 2.53 -22.38 15.64
N PHE A 341 2.06 -22.65 14.42
CA PHE A 341 2.82 -22.40 13.19
C PHE A 341 3.19 -20.92 13.06
N ALA A 342 2.22 -20.01 13.24
CA ALA A 342 2.42 -18.56 13.24
C ALA A 342 3.48 -18.12 14.27
N ARG A 343 3.41 -18.65 15.51
CA ARG A 343 4.41 -18.34 16.55
C ARG A 343 5.83 -18.74 16.14
N GLY A 344 5.99 -19.85 15.40
CA GLY A 344 7.27 -20.27 14.85
C GLY A 344 7.86 -19.24 13.87
N CYS A 345 7.00 -18.54 13.11
CA CYS A 345 7.38 -17.50 12.16
C CYS A 345 7.68 -16.16 12.83
N SER A 346 7.20 -15.92 14.07
CA SER A 346 7.28 -14.64 14.79
C SER A 346 8.20 -14.70 16.01
N LEU A 347 9.22 -15.56 15.98
CA LEU A 347 10.19 -15.63 17.08
C LEU A 347 11.05 -14.35 17.14
N PRO A 348 11.46 -13.87 18.34
CA PRO A 348 12.26 -12.67 18.47
C PRO A 348 13.61 -12.75 17.75
N ALA A 349 14.31 -13.88 17.82
CA ALA A 349 15.61 -14.07 17.19
C ALA A 349 15.46 -14.40 15.70
N PRO A 350 16.00 -13.58 14.75
CA PRO A 350 15.90 -13.81 13.30
C PRO A 350 16.34 -15.20 12.88
N ALA A 351 17.50 -15.67 13.34
CA ALA A 351 18.06 -16.98 13.01
C ALA A 351 17.18 -18.19 13.41
N ARG A 352 16.14 -17.99 14.22
CA ARG A 352 15.19 -19.02 14.62
C ARG A 352 13.89 -19.02 13.82
N ARG A 353 13.73 -18.08 12.92
CA ARG A 353 12.56 -17.96 12.02
C ARG A 353 12.83 -18.67 10.70
N PRO A 354 11.79 -19.05 9.94
CA PRO A 354 11.95 -19.44 8.55
C PRO A 354 12.53 -18.30 7.71
N HIS A 355 13.50 -18.61 6.83
CA HIS A 355 14.11 -17.66 5.91
C HIS A 355 13.62 -17.83 4.46
N ASP A 356 13.02 -18.97 4.14
CA ASP A 356 12.54 -19.31 2.81
C ASP A 356 11.00 -19.33 2.80
N ALA A 357 10.40 -18.30 2.20
CA ALA A 357 8.95 -18.16 2.10
C ALA A 357 8.30 -19.26 1.24
N TRP A 358 9.02 -19.84 0.25
CA TRP A 358 8.50 -20.93 -0.56
C TRP A 358 8.46 -22.24 0.21
N LYS A 359 9.51 -22.55 0.97
CA LYS A 359 9.51 -23.70 1.87
C LYS A 359 8.41 -23.55 2.93
N LEU A 360 8.30 -22.38 3.52
CA LEU A 360 7.25 -22.06 4.50
C LEU A 360 5.84 -22.23 3.91
N LEU A 361 5.64 -21.83 2.66
CA LEU A 361 4.37 -22.04 1.93
C LEU A 361 4.03 -23.54 1.82
N GLY A 362 5.01 -24.39 1.51
CA GLY A 362 4.82 -25.83 1.47
C GLY A 362 4.41 -26.41 2.82
N GLU A 363 5.10 -25.98 3.90
CA GLU A 363 4.79 -26.41 5.27
C GLU A 363 3.38 -25.93 5.72
N LEU A 364 2.99 -24.69 5.33
CA LEU A 364 1.64 -24.18 5.57
C LEU A 364 0.60 -25.01 4.81
N ASP A 365 0.86 -25.38 3.57
CA ASP A 365 -0.05 -26.19 2.74
C ASP A 365 -0.26 -27.59 3.33
N GLU A 366 0.79 -28.21 3.83
CA GLU A 366 0.68 -29.51 4.52
C GLU A 366 -0.15 -29.38 5.81
N LEU A 367 0.08 -28.32 6.60
CA LEU A 367 -0.70 -28.05 7.80
C LEU A 367 -2.18 -27.84 7.49
N LEU A 368 -2.49 -27.01 6.48
CA LEU A 368 -3.86 -26.74 6.05
C LEU A 368 -4.53 -27.99 5.47
N GLY A 369 -3.79 -28.82 4.76
CA GLY A 369 -4.27 -30.11 4.28
C GLY A 369 -4.67 -31.05 5.43
N LYS A 370 -3.89 -31.08 6.53
CA LYS A 370 -4.20 -31.86 7.74
C LYS A 370 -5.42 -31.30 8.48
N LEU A 371 -5.60 -29.97 8.49
CA LEU A 371 -6.71 -29.31 9.21
C LEU A 371 -8.04 -29.35 8.44
N TYR A 372 -8.01 -29.17 7.13
CA TYR A 372 -9.21 -28.89 6.34
C TYR A 372 -9.38 -29.81 5.13
N GLY A 373 -8.46 -30.74 4.89
CA GLY A 373 -8.47 -31.61 3.72
C GLY A 373 -8.06 -30.89 2.44
N PRO A 374 -8.44 -31.44 1.27
CA PRO A 374 -8.05 -30.91 -0.03
C PRO A 374 -8.49 -29.46 -0.23
N ARG A 375 -7.64 -28.70 -0.90
CA ARG A 375 -7.87 -27.28 -1.21
C ARG A 375 -9.16 -27.07 -2.00
N ARG A 376 -10.01 -26.17 -1.54
CA ARG A 376 -11.25 -25.77 -2.22
C ARG A 376 -11.34 -24.26 -2.29
N PHE A 377 -11.80 -23.73 -3.43
CA PHE A 377 -12.10 -22.30 -3.53
C PHE A 377 -13.30 -21.97 -2.61
N ARG A 378 -13.14 -20.91 -1.84
CA ARG A 378 -14.17 -20.37 -0.93
C ARG A 378 -14.50 -18.94 -1.35
N PRO A 379 -15.72 -18.63 -1.76
CA PRO A 379 -16.10 -17.26 -2.06
C PRO A 379 -15.83 -16.37 -0.83
N PHE A 380 -15.13 -15.26 -1.04
CA PHE A 380 -14.89 -14.26 -0.02
C PHE A 380 -15.54 -12.95 -0.44
N ALA A 381 -16.41 -12.40 0.42
CA ALA A 381 -17.15 -11.17 0.15
C ALA A 381 -16.74 -10.08 1.13
N MET A 382 -16.50 -8.87 0.63
CA MET A 382 -16.37 -7.69 1.45
C MET A 382 -17.75 -7.04 1.62
N PRO A 383 -18.15 -6.66 2.86
CA PRO A 383 -19.36 -5.87 3.05
C PRO A 383 -19.32 -4.59 2.22
N THR A 384 -20.40 -4.25 1.56
CA THR A 384 -20.53 -2.95 0.89
C THR A 384 -20.47 -1.85 1.95
N ARG A 385 -19.58 -0.87 1.79
CA ARG A 385 -19.58 0.34 2.63
C ARG A 385 -20.99 0.93 2.59
N ARG A 386 -21.71 0.92 3.72
CA ARG A 386 -22.92 1.75 3.87
C ARG A 386 -22.44 3.19 3.87
N ASP A 387 -22.90 3.99 2.92
CA ASP A 387 -22.68 5.42 2.93
C ASP A 387 -23.23 6.00 4.25
N PRO A 388 -22.46 6.75 5.02
CA PRO A 388 -22.93 7.31 6.29
C PRO A 388 -24.07 8.32 6.13
N LYS A 389 -24.49 8.64 4.92
CA LYS A 389 -25.58 9.59 4.61
C LYS A 389 -26.98 8.98 4.49
N SER A 390 -27.16 7.67 4.65
CA SER A 390 -28.49 7.02 4.64
C SER A 390 -29.01 6.64 6.04
N GLY A 391 -28.70 7.46 7.04
CA GLY A 391 -29.26 7.38 8.39
C GLY A 391 -30.65 8.02 8.43
N GLY A 392 -31.68 7.30 8.05
CA GLY A 392 -33.07 7.70 8.16
C GLY A 392 -34.00 6.50 8.31
N ALA A 393 -34.53 6.37 9.53
CA ALA A 393 -35.75 5.62 9.92
C ALA A 393 -35.77 4.10 9.81
N GLY A 394 -35.86 3.53 10.97
CA GLY A 394 -36.16 2.24 11.45
C GLY A 394 -37.04 1.28 10.64
N ALA A 395 -36.67 0.00 10.76
CA ALA A 395 -37.64 -1.08 10.85
C ALA A 395 -36.90 -2.33 11.35
N GLY A 396 -37.44 -2.89 12.42
CA GLY A 396 -36.90 -4.06 13.12
C GLY A 396 -36.71 -5.28 12.21
N ALA A 397 -35.56 -5.89 12.30
CA ALA A 397 -35.28 -7.18 11.71
C ALA A 397 -35.95 -8.28 12.55
N ARG A 398 -37.04 -8.80 12.04
CA ARG A 398 -37.63 -10.08 12.48
C ARG A 398 -36.83 -11.23 11.87
N THR A 399 -36.19 -12.00 12.74
CA THR A 399 -35.60 -13.31 12.40
C THR A 399 -36.70 -14.24 11.85
N PRO A 400 -36.48 -14.97 10.76
CA PRO A 400 -37.40 -16.04 10.37
C PRO A 400 -37.12 -17.30 11.21
N LYS A 401 -38.08 -17.71 11.96
CA LYS A 401 -38.19 -19.01 12.65
C LYS A 401 -38.20 -20.16 11.63
N ALA A 402 -37.37 -21.16 11.90
CA ALA A 402 -37.42 -22.44 11.18
C ALA A 402 -38.76 -23.10 11.29
N THR A 403 -39.38 -23.39 10.15
CA THR A 403 -40.57 -24.23 10.06
C THR A 403 -40.17 -25.64 9.65
N LYS A 404 -40.72 -26.61 10.42
CA LYS A 404 -40.53 -28.05 10.30
C LYS A 404 -41.15 -28.60 8.99
N ALA A 405 -40.55 -29.67 8.55
CA ALA A 405 -40.88 -30.54 7.44
C ALA A 405 -42.35 -30.96 7.30
N ALA A 406 -42.82 -31.05 6.08
CA ALA A 406 -43.92 -31.94 5.68
C ALA A 406 -43.46 -32.77 4.46
N LYS A 407 -43.87 -34.04 4.52
CA LYS A 407 -43.48 -35.18 3.69
C LYS A 407 -44.13 -35.21 2.31
N THR A 408 -43.42 -35.84 1.39
CA THR A 408 -43.84 -36.71 0.26
C THR A 408 -44.61 -36.11 -0.91
N THR A 409 -44.00 -36.20 -2.11
CA THR A 409 -44.57 -37.03 -3.20
C THR A 409 -43.54 -37.26 -4.34
N LYS A 410 -43.52 -38.52 -4.73
CA LYS A 410 -43.02 -39.24 -5.93
C LYS A 410 -42.39 -38.49 -7.11
N ALA A 411 -41.22 -39.03 -7.51
CA ALA A 411 -40.55 -38.80 -8.78
C ALA A 411 -41.33 -39.33 -10.00
N PRO A 412 -41.06 -38.82 -11.18
CA PRO A 412 -41.05 -39.62 -12.41
C PRO A 412 -39.63 -39.76 -13.03
N LYS A 413 -39.50 -40.90 -13.68
CA LYS A 413 -38.34 -41.52 -14.32
C LYS A 413 -37.68 -40.68 -15.40
N ALA A 414 -36.35 -40.85 -15.47
CA ALA A 414 -35.47 -40.42 -16.56
C ALA A 414 -35.73 -41.18 -17.89
N PRO A 415 -35.25 -40.62 -19.01
CA PRO A 415 -34.78 -41.42 -20.14
C PRO A 415 -33.25 -41.43 -20.23
N ARG A 416 -32.77 -42.61 -20.56
CA ARG A 416 -31.36 -42.97 -20.89
C ARG A 416 -30.98 -42.39 -22.25
N THR A 417 -29.74 -41.92 -22.39
CA THR A 417 -28.83 -42.13 -23.58
C THR A 417 -27.50 -41.50 -23.19
N SER A 418 -26.49 -42.21 -23.29
CA SER A 418 -25.49 -42.75 -24.15
C SER A 418 -24.09 -42.16 -23.78
N LYS A 419 -23.17 -43.07 -23.47
CA LYS A 419 -21.71 -42.86 -23.37
C LYS A 419 -21.16 -42.28 -24.68
N PRO A 420 -20.03 -41.54 -24.62
CA PRO A 420 -18.84 -41.96 -25.36
C PRO A 420 -17.58 -41.94 -24.49
N ALA A 421 -16.89 -43.02 -24.61
CA ALA A 421 -15.54 -43.27 -25.08
C ALA A 421 -14.34 -42.71 -24.27
N ASP A 422 -13.62 -43.64 -23.67
CA ASP A 422 -12.25 -43.59 -23.21
C ASP A 422 -11.32 -42.97 -24.26
N VAL A 423 -10.49 -42.01 -23.83
CA VAL A 423 -9.17 -41.77 -24.45
C VAL A 423 -8.13 -41.78 -23.35
N THR A 424 -7.51 -42.91 -23.18
CA THR A 424 -6.24 -43.11 -22.50
C THR A 424 -5.11 -42.68 -23.42
N THR A 425 -4.25 -41.78 -22.98
CA THR A 425 -2.88 -41.70 -23.47
C THR A 425 -1.90 -41.61 -22.29
N PRO A 426 -0.82 -42.38 -22.32
CA PRO A 426 0.10 -42.51 -21.20
C PRO A 426 1.17 -41.43 -21.25
N VAL A 427 1.50 -40.90 -20.08
CA VAL A 427 2.65 -39.98 -19.92
C VAL A 427 3.88 -40.85 -19.60
N ASP A 428 4.83 -40.75 -20.48
CA ASP A 428 6.13 -41.36 -20.46
C ASP A 428 7.01 -40.84 -19.33
N SER A 429 7.61 -41.77 -18.60
CA SER A 429 8.61 -41.55 -17.58
C SER A 429 9.96 -41.22 -18.19
N ALA A 430 10.43 -39.99 -18.09
CA ALA A 430 11.79 -39.61 -18.46
C ALA A 430 12.76 -39.83 -17.29
N LYS A 431 13.68 -40.75 -17.54
CA LYS A 431 14.85 -41.19 -16.77
C LYS A 431 15.85 -40.04 -16.52
N ALA A 432 16.36 -39.96 -15.29
CA ALA A 432 17.53 -39.16 -14.94
C ALA A 432 18.82 -39.66 -15.63
N PRO A 433 19.74 -38.78 -16.04
CA PRO A 433 21.05 -39.19 -16.52
C PRO A 433 22.03 -39.42 -15.35
N LYS A 434 22.75 -40.52 -15.46
CA LYS A 434 23.85 -40.92 -14.57
C LYS A 434 25.08 -40.02 -14.75
N ALA A 435 25.72 -39.71 -13.65
CA ALA A 435 27.08 -39.14 -13.59
C ALA A 435 28.10 -40.09 -14.23
N THR A 436 28.99 -39.56 -15.06
CA THR A 436 30.26 -40.21 -15.47
C THR A 436 31.41 -39.34 -14.96
N GLU A 437 32.22 -39.96 -14.11
CA GLU A 437 33.57 -39.52 -13.77
C GLU A 437 34.46 -39.51 -15.03
N LYS A 438 35.16 -38.41 -15.20
CA LYS A 438 36.61 -38.39 -15.46
C LYS A 438 37.13 -36.97 -15.23
#